data_a8a3259c5430b7544ec61759ebd132ec
#
_entry.id   a8a3259c5430b7544ec61759ebd132ec
#
_cell.length_a   1.000
_cell.length_b   1.000
_cell.length_c   1.000
_cell.angle_alpha   90.00
_cell.angle_beta   90.00
_cell.angle_gamma   90.00
#
_symmetry.space_group_name_H-M   'P 1'
#
loop_
_entity.id
_entity.type
_entity.pdbx_description
1 polymer ?
#
loop_
_entity_poly.entity_id
_entity_poly.type
_entity_poly.pdbx_seq_one_letter_code
_entity_poly.pdbx_strand_id
1 'polypeptide(L)'
;MQPLQGLRIIEFDGLGPVTFAAMMLADLGAEVLRLTRSESAAPAVFDQVGGAVLHRGRDIVPVDLKDPADKAAVLALIEGADAVVEGFRPGVMERLGLGPEVLQASNPALVFGRVTGWGQTGPLAQSVGHDLNYIGLTGVLHAMGEADRPPAPPLNLIGDYGGGAMMLVTGVLAALIEARTTGRGRVVDAAMTDGAALLAGLFQALRGQGMWSDRRGANLLDGGAPFYRCYTCRDGGFVAVAALEPRFYAALLAGLEIRPEAAPQHDMGGWPALHARFADLFARRAVSYTHLTLPTKASV
;
A
#
# COMPACT_ATOMS: atom_id res chain seq x y z
N MET A 1 23.65 -14.80 2.68
CA MET A 1 23.74 -13.72 1.67
C MET A 1 22.35 -13.17 1.48
N GLN A 2 22.17 -11.86 1.62
CA GLN A 2 20.87 -11.21 1.42
C GLN A 2 20.69 -10.86 -0.05
N PRO A 3 19.46 -10.83 -0.59
CA PRO A 3 19.20 -10.64 -2.03
C PRO A 3 19.82 -9.37 -2.64
N LEU A 4 19.84 -8.25 -1.88
CA LEU A 4 20.35 -6.96 -2.33
C LEU A 4 21.72 -6.61 -1.74
N GLN A 5 22.41 -7.58 -1.16
CA GLN A 5 23.76 -7.34 -0.59
C GLN A 5 24.71 -6.78 -1.63
N GLY A 6 25.39 -5.69 -1.29
CA GLY A 6 26.31 -4.97 -2.15
C GLY A 6 25.68 -3.93 -3.06
N LEU A 7 24.34 -3.71 -2.95
CA LEU A 7 23.68 -2.56 -3.58
C LEU A 7 23.67 -1.38 -2.61
N ARG A 8 23.97 -0.20 -3.13
CA ARG A 8 23.92 1.07 -2.40
C ARG A 8 22.77 1.94 -2.90
N ILE A 9 21.92 2.38 -1.97
CA ILE A 9 20.74 3.19 -2.25
C ILE A 9 20.80 4.48 -1.43
N ILE A 10 20.59 5.61 -2.08
CA ILE A 10 20.46 6.90 -1.42
C ILE A 10 18.98 7.25 -1.30
N GLU A 11 18.51 7.39 -0.07
CA GLU A 11 17.15 7.84 0.25
C GLU A 11 17.17 9.32 0.59
N PHE A 12 16.40 10.13 -0.14
CA PHE A 12 16.06 11.47 0.30
C PHE A 12 14.89 11.42 1.26
N ASP A 13 15.06 12.02 2.43
CA ASP A 13 14.07 12.01 3.50
C ASP A 13 12.70 12.49 3.04
N GLY A 14 11.68 11.73 3.40
CA GLY A 14 10.28 12.03 3.10
C GLY A 14 9.33 11.25 4.01
N LEU A 15 8.06 11.62 3.98
CA LEU A 15 7.01 10.96 4.76
C LEU A 15 6.36 9.82 3.96
N GLY A 16 5.85 8.82 4.69
CA GLY A 16 4.99 7.78 4.12
C GLY A 16 5.71 6.81 3.18
N PRO A 17 5.36 6.78 1.90
CA PRO A 17 5.70 5.68 1.00
C PRO A 17 7.20 5.53 0.73
N VAL A 18 7.96 6.64 0.59
CA VAL A 18 9.41 6.53 0.32
C VAL A 18 10.14 5.89 1.48
N THR A 19 9.82 6.29 2.71
CA THR A 19 10.43 5.75 3.93
C THR A 19 10.13 4.26 4.10
N PHE A 20 8.89 3.83 3.80
CA PHE A 20 8.52 2.43 3.83
C PHE A 20 9.22 1.62 2.73
N ALA A 21 9.32 2.15 1.51
CA ALA A 21 10.03 1.51 0.41
C ALA A 21 11.52 1.32 0.72
N ALA A 22 12.18 2.36 1.24
CA ALA A 22 13.59 2.30 1.61
C ALA A 22 13.86 1.30 2.75
N MET A 23 12.96 1.20 3.74
CA MET A 23 13.00 0.18 4.77
C MET A 23 12.95 -1.23 4.19
N MET A 24 12.06 -1.48 3.22
CA MET A 24 11.97 -2.79 2.56
C MET A 24 13.25 -3.15 1.80
N LEU A 25 13.85 -2.17 1.10
CA LEU A 25 15.10 -2.39 0.39
C LEU A 25 16.25 -2.68 1.37
N ALA A 26 16.30 -2.01 2.52
CA ALA A 26 17.25 -2.30 3.59
C ALA A 26 17.03 -3.71 4.19
N ASP A 27 15.80 -4.10 4.47
CA ASP A 27 15.46 -5.45 4.96
C ASP A 27 15.90 -6.56 3.97
N LEU A 28 15.91 -6.25 2.68
CA LEU A 28 16.42 -7.15 1.63
C LEU A 28 17.95 -7.14 1.51
N GLY A 29 18.65 -6.30 2.27
CA GLY A 29 20.12 -6.30 2.39
C GLY A 29 20.85 -5.22 1.60
N ALA A 30 20.16 -4.24 1.04
CA ALA A 30 20.83 -3.07 0.46
C ALA A 30 21.44 -2.19 1.57
N GLU A 31 22.59 -1.58 1.26
CA GLU A 31 23.11 -0.44 2.03
C GLU A 31 22.25 0.79 1.71
N VAL A 32 21.46 1.25 2.66
CA VAL A 32 20.60 2.43 2.46
C VAL A 32 21.10 3.59 3.32
N LEU A 33 21.52 4.66 2.64
CA LEU A 33 21.89 5.91 3.27
C LEU A 33 20.74 6.90 3.17
N ARG A 34 20.15 7.26 4.32
CA ARG A 34 19.07 8.23 4.42
C ARG A 34 19.62 9.63 4.66
N LEU A 35 19.40 10.52 3.72
CA LEU A 35 19.75 11.93 3.79
C LEU A 35 18.58 12.69 4.42
N THR A 36 18.78 13.22 5.63
CA THR A 36 17.76 13.98 6.36
C THR A 36 18.09 15.47 6.35
N ARG A 37 17.11 16.30 6.63
CA ARG A 37 17.39 17.71 6.87
C ARG A 37 18.22 17.85 8.14
N SER A 38 19.11 18.87 8.18
CA SER A 38 19.86 19.19 9.39
C SER A 38 18.92 19.46 10.57
N GLU A 39 19.36 19.20 11.79
CA GLU A 39 18.58 19.14 13.05
C GLU A 39 17.72 20.38 13.38
N SER A 40 17.81 21.46 12.62
CA SER A 40 17.02 22.69 12.85
C SER A 40 15.54 22.57 12.46
N ALA A 41 15.12 21.52 11.77
CA ALA A 41 13.72 21.27 11.47
C ALA A 41 13.13 20.29 12.51
N ALA A 42 12.11 20.74 13.27
CA ALA A 42 11.40 19.84 14.18
C ALA A 42 10.91 18.60 13.42
N PRO A 43 11.25 17.38 13.88
CA PRO A 43 10.81 16.17 13.21
C PRO A 43 9.28 16.09 13.24
N ALA A 44 8.69 15.62 12.15
CA ALA A 44 7.25 15.36 12.13
C ALA A 44 6.89 14.35 13.22
N VAL A 45 5.71 14.50 13.84
CA VAL A 45 5.26 13.61 14.93
C VAL A 45 5.35 12.13 14.53
N PHE A 46 5.05 11.82 13.27
CA PHE A 46 5.14 10.45 12.75
C PHE A 46 6.58 9.92 12.63
N ASP A 47 7.57 10.79 12.39
CA ASP A 47 8.98 10.37 12.39
C ASP A 47 9.47 10.04 13.80
N GLN A 48 8.96 10.71 14.82
CA GLN A 48 9.30 10.39 16.21
C GLN A 48 8.70 9.06 16.67
N VAL A 49 7.45 8.80 16.33
CA VAL A 49 6.70 7.62 16.78
C VAL A 49 7.02 6.38 15.92
N GLY A 50 7.09 6.54 14.61
CA GLY A 50 7.35 5.45 13.65
C GLY A 50 8.82 5.16 13.39
N GLY A 51 9.72 6.07 13.77
CA GLY A 51 11.13 6.05 13.41
C GLY A 51 11.87 4.77 13.77
N ALA A 52 11.63 4.21 14.97
CA ALA A 52 12.27 2.98 15.40
C ALA A 52 11.97 1.77 14.47
N VAL A 53 10.80 1.76 13.85
CA VAL A 53 10.38 0.69 12.92
C VAL A 53 10.72 1.06 11.47
N LEU A 54 10.27 2.25 11.04
CA LEU A 54 10.36 2.65 9.63
C LEU A 54 11.78 3.04 9.19
N HIS A 55 12.65 3.41 10.14
CA HIS A 55 14.03 3.82 9.83
C HIS A 55 15.09 2.73 10.09
N ARG A 56 14.65 1.50 10.43
CA ARG A 56 15.58 0.41 10.71
C ARG A 56 16.46 0.07 9.51
N GLY A 57 17.67 -0.42 9.79
CA GLY A 57 18.61 -0.91 8.77
C GLY A 57 19.19 0.16 7.87
N ARG A 58 19.14 1.45 8.26
CA ARG A 58 19.64 2.57 7.47
C ARG A 58 20.62 3.43 8.27
N ASP A 59 21.65 3.90 7.59
CA ASP A 59 22.50 4.96 8.10
C ASP A 59 21.83 6.31 7.82
N ILE A 60 21.88 7.23 8.78
CA ILE A 60 21.22 8.53 8.68
C ILE A 60 22.29 9.62 8.67
N VAL A 61 22.26 10.49 7.66
CA VAL A 61 23.18 11.62 7.50
C VAL A 61 22.37 12.91 7.37
N PRO A 62 22.53 13.86 8.27
CA PRO A 62 21.94 15.18 8.13
C PRO A 62 22.69 15.98 7.04
N VAL A 63 21.91 16.61 6.14
CA VAL A 63 22.44 17.42 5.04
C VAL A 63 21.61 18.68 4.83
N ASP A 64 22.23 19.77 4.45
CA ASP A 64 21.56 20.95 3.90
C ASP A 64 21.79 21.02 2.40
N LEU A 65 20.82 20.56 1.62
CA LEU A 65 20.90 20.59 0.15
C LEU A 65 20.99 21.98 -0.47
N LYS A 66 20.88 23.05 0.35
CA LYS A 66 21.13 24.43 -0.08
C LYS A 66 22.58 24.83 0.13
N ASP A 67 23.31 24.15 1.00
CA ASP A 67 24.74 24.34 1.19
C ASP A 67 25.53 23.70 0.02
N PRO A 68 26.41 24.44 -0.67
CA PRO A 68 27.15 23.91 -1.80
C PRO A 68 28.10 22.76 -1.45
N ALA A 69 28.66 22.73 -0.23
CA ALA A 69 29.59 21.68 0.19
C ALA A 69 28.81 20.36 0.46
N ASP A 70 27.70 20.44 1.19
CA ASP A 70 26.82 19.30 1.44
C ASP A 70 26.28 18.75 0.13
N LYS A 71 25.85 19.61 -0.79
CA LYS A 71 25.38 19.21 -2.11
C LYS A 71 26.46 18.50 -2.92
N ALA A 72 27.69 19.00 -2.90
CA ALA A 72 28.82 18.36 -3.58
C ALA A 72 29.12 16.98 -2.98
N ALA A 73 29.05 16.83 -1.65
CA ALA A 73 29.20 15.56 -0.97
C ALA A 73 28.09 14.55 -1.38
N VAL A 74 26.85 15.01 -1.44
CA VAL A 74 25.70 14.19 -1.89
C VAL A 74 25.87 13.73 -3.34
N LEU A 75 26.33 14.61 -4.25
CA LEU A 75 26.61 14.23 -5.63
C LEU A 75 27.70 13.15 -5.72
N ALA A 76 28.80 13.29 -4.94
CA ALA A 76 29.85 12.29 -4.88
C ALA A 76 29.36 10.93 -4.34
N LEU A 77 28.45 10.92 -3.36
CA LEU A 77 27.83 9.69 -2.86
C LEU A 77 26.98 9.00 -3.94
N ILE A 78 26.24 9.77 -4.75
CA ILE A 78 25.35 9.25 -5.79
C ILE A 78 26.14 8.69 -6.98
N GLU A 79 27.34 9.20 -7.27
CA GLU A 79 28.22 8.62 -8.32
C GLU A 79 28.51 7.14 -8.09
N GLY A 80 28.58 6.70 -6.83
CA GLY A 80 28.80 5.30 -6.44
C GLY A 80 27.54 4.55 -6.03
N ALA A 81 26.36 5.11 -6.23
CA ALA A 81 25.11 4.49 -5.85
C ALA A 81 24.47 3.70 -7.01
N ASP A 82 23.73 2.65 -6.69
CA ASP A 82 22.92 1.90 -7.65
C ASP A 82 21.54 2.53 -7.85
N ALA A 83 20.98 3.12 -6.80
CA ALA A 83 19.68 3.80 -6.88
C ALA A 83 19.60 5.03 -5.97
N VAL A 84 18.75 5.95 -6.38
CA VAL A 84 18.22 7.05 -5.57
C VAL A 84 16.73 6.85 -5.42
N VAL A 85 16.19 7.07 -4.21
CA VAL A 85 14.73 7.09 -3.97
C VAL A 85 14.33 8.40 -3.28
N GLU A 86 13.21 8.99 -3.73
CA GLU A 86 12.71 10.28 -3.22
C GLU A 86 11.18 10.35 -3.24
N GLY A 87 10.61 11.22 -2.41
CA GLY A 87 9.17 11.45 -2.33
C GLY A 87 8.80 12.94 -2.33
N PHE A 88 9.61 13.80 -2.93
CA PHE A 88 9.31 15.22 -3.03
C PHE A 88 8.27 15.52 -4.11
N ARG A 89 7.69 16.71 -4.05
CA ARG A 89 6.80 17.18 -5.12
C ARG A 89 7.56 17.30 -6.44
N PRO A 90 6.87 17.07 -7.59
CA PRO A 90 7.49 17.19 -8.90
C PRO A 90 8.28 18.50 -9.08
N GLY A 91 9.47 18.39 -9.66
CA GLY A 91 10.36 19.52 -9.91
C GLY A 91 11.22 19.97 -8.72
N VAL A 92 11.08 19.40 -7.52
CA VAL A 92 11.92 19.77 -6.36
C VAL A 92 13.36 19.31 -6.58
N MET A 93 13.57 18.05 -6.95
CA MET A 93 14.91 17.51 -7.21
C MET A 93 15.59 18.25 -8.38
N GLU A 94 14.84 18.59 -9.41
CA GLU A 94 15.33 19.36 -10.55
C GLU A 94 15.79 20.76 -10.12
N ARG A 95 15.00 21.49 -9.31
CA ARG A 95 15.41 22.80 -8.78
C ARG A 95 16.63 22.76 -7.86
N LEU A 96 16.83 21.64 -7.17
CA LEU A 96 18.03 21.42 -6.36
C LEU A 96 19.26 21.04 -7.23
N GLY A 97 19.08 20.79 -8.54
CA GLY A 97 20.13 20.29 -9.43
C GLY A 97 20.51 18.83 -9.11
N LEU A 98 19.54 18.08 -8.58
CA LEU A 98 19.64 16.65 -8.24
C LEU A 98 18.56 15.83 -8.99
N GLY A 99 18.00 16.39 -10.07
CA GLY A 99 17.05 15.70 -10.93
C GLY A 99 17.69 14.54 -11.71
N PRO A 100 16.88 13.62 -12.25
CA PRO A 100 17.38 12.41 -12.90
C PRO A 100 18.31 12.70 -14.09
N GLU A 101 18.07 13.72 -14.87
CA GLU A 101 18.94 14.09 -16.00
C GLU A 101 20.36 14.42 -15.53
N VAL A 102 20.49 15.19 -14.45
CA VAL A 102 21.80 15.56 -13.89
C VAL A 102 22.50 14.35 -13.30
N LEU A 103 21.80 13.55 -12.50
CA LEU A 103 22.40 12.42 -11.81
C LEU A 103 22.76 11.28 -12.77
N GLN A 104 21.93 11.01 -13.78
CA GLN A 104 22.22 9.98 -14.78
C GLN A 104 23.29 10.41 -15.80
N ALA A 105 23.55 11.71 -15.93
CA ALA A 105 24.69 12.18 -16.73
C ALA A 105 26.03 11.81 -16.08
N SER A 106 26.14 11.82 -14.74
CA SER A 106 27.34 11.40 -13.99
C SER A 106 27.37 9.89 -13.72
N ASN A 107 26.20 9.26 -13.52
CA ASN A 107 26.06 7.82 -13.31
C ASN A 107 24.98 7.25 -14.25
N PRO A 108 25.32 6.85 -15.48
CA PRO A 108 24.34 6.38 -16.46
C PRO A 108 23.57 5.12 -16.05
N ALA A 109 24.10 4.32 -15.12
CA ALA A 109 23.46 3.12 -14.59
C ALA A 109 22.51 3.40 -13.41
N LEU A 110 22.48 4.65 -12.91
CA LEU A 110 21.68 5.02 -11.75
C LEU A 110 20.18 4.83 -11.99
N VAL A 111 19.54 4.06 -11.11
CA VAL A 111 18.08 3.99 -11.04
C VAL A 111 17.55 5.15 -10.19
N PHE A 112 16.62 5.92 -10.75
CA PHE A 112 16.01 7.06 -10.07
C PHE A 112 14.55 6.74 -9.74
N GLY A 113 14.26 6.35 -8.49
CA GLY A 113 12.92 6.04 -8.01
C GLY A 113 12.26 7.26 -7.35
N ARG A 114 11.07 7.62 -7.82
CA ARG A 114 10.28 8.70 -7.23
C ARG A 114 8.86 8.25 -6.95
N VAL A 115 8.32 8.63 -5.79
CA VAL A 115 6.96 8.32 -5.40
C VAL A 115 6.19 9.60 -5.07
N THR A 116 5.07 9.78 -5.72
CA THR A 116 4.20 10.95 -5.53
C THR A 116 2.73 10.54 -5.50
N GLY A 117 1.85 11.43 -5.06
CA GLY A 117 0.41 11.15 -5.03
C GLY A 117 -0.18 11.03 -6.42
N TRP A 118 0.16 11.98 -7.30
CA TRP A 118 -0.52 12.20 -8.58
C TRP A 118 0.36 11.92 -9.81
N GLY A 119 1.61 11.50 -9.65
CA GLY A 119 2.59 11.40 -10.72
C GLY A 119 3.32 12.72 -11.00
N GLN A 120 4.25 12.67 -11.94
CA GLN A 120 5.11 13.82 -12.28
C GLN A 120 4.44 14.85 -13.20
N THR A 121 3.38 14.45 -13.89
CA THR A 121 2.70 15.26 -14.90
C THR A 121 1.18 15.29 -14.68
N GLY A 122 0.50 16.15 -15.40
CA GLY A 122 -0.96 16.27 -15.32
C GLY A 122 -1.43 17.38 -14.39
N PRO A 123 -2.75 17.66 -14.38
CA PRO A 123 -3.31 18.85 -13.72
C PRO A 123 -3.19 18.80 -12.18
N LEU A 124 -3.07 17.62 -11.59
CA LEU A 124 -2.97 17.43 -10.14
C LEU A 124 -1.53 17.28 -9.65
N ALA A 125 -0.53 17.17 -10.52
CA ALA A 125 0.85 16.88 -10.15
C ALA A 125 1.42 17.79 -9.04
N GLN A 126 1.04 19.07 -9.04
CA GLN A 126 1.46 20.05 -8.03
C GLN A 126 0.48 20.18 -6.84
N SER A 127 -0.64 19.46 -6.87
CA SER A 127 -1.67 19.57 -5.83
C SER A 127 -1.28 18.81 -4.57
N VAL A 128 -1.72 19.32 -3.42
CA VAL A 128 -1.57 18.61 -2.14
C VAL A 128 -2.58 17.47 -2.09
N GLY A 129 -2.17 16.37 -1.46
CA GLY A 129 -3.03 15.24 -1.17
C GLY A 129 -2.37 14.28 -0.19
N HIS A 130 -3.17 13.37 0.34
CA HIS A 130 -2.76 12.25 1.17
C HIS A 130 -3.45 10.98 0.67
N ASP A 131 -3.11 9.82 1.23
CA ASP A 131 -3.64 8.49 0.84
C ASP A 131 -5.13 8.52 0.47
N LEU A 132 -5.98 9.04 1.36
CA LEU A 132 -7.42 9.11 1.16
C LEU A 132 -7.84 9.88 -0.11
N ASN A 133 -7.09 10.92 -0.48
CA ASN A 133 -7.38 11.69 -1.70
C ASN A 133 -7.01 10.88 -2.94
N TYR A 134 -5.89 10.18 -2.90
CA TYR A 134 -5.39 9.37 -4.01
C TYR A 134 -6.32 8.19 -4.28
N ILE A 135 -6.67 7.41 -3.26
CA ILE A 135 -7.59 6.27 -3.39
C ILE A 135 -9.04 6.70 -3.63
N GLY A 136 -9.41 7.93 -3.21
CA GLY A 136 -10.71 8.52 -3.52
C GLY A 136 -10.88 8.78 -5.00
N LEU A 137 -9.87 9.37 -5.66
CA LEU A 137 -9.92 9.67 -7.11
C LEU A 137 -10.02 8.39 -7.95
N THR A 138 -9.36 7.31 -7.53
CA THR A 138 -9.39 6.02 -8.25
C THR A 138 -10.70 5.24 -8.06
N GLY A 139 -11.57 5.68 -7.15
CA GLY A 139 -12.80 4.98 -6.80
C GLY A 139 -12.62 3.82 -5.81
N VAL A 140 -11.38 3.46 -5.46
CA VAL A 140 -11.09 2.37 -4.51
C VAL A 140 -11.72 2.64 -3.15
N LEU A 141 -11.62 3.87 -2.66
CA LEU A 141 -12.21 4.26 -1.38
C LEU A 141 -13.75 4.11 -1.39
N HIS A 142 -14.40 4.38 -2.54
CA HIS A 142 -15.85 4.21 -2.66
C HIS A 142 -16.31 2.78 -2.39
N ALA A 143 -15.52 1.77 -2.71
CA ALA A 143 -15.88 0.37 -2.52
C ALA A 143 -15.78 -0.12 -1.06
N MET A 144 -15.28 0.69 -0.12
CA MET A 144 -14.97 0.27 1.25
C MET A 144 -16.00 0.75 2.26
N GLY A 145 -16.44 -0.15 3.13
CA GLY A 145 -17.36 0.14 4.25
C GLY A 145 -18.81 -0.21 3.99
N GLU A 146 -19.68 0.21 4.89
CA GLU A 146 -21.13 -0.06 4.83
C GLU A 146 -21.84 0.88 3.84
N ALA A 147 -22.92 0.41 3.23
CA ALA A 147 -23.63 1.12 2.15
C ALA A 147 -24.25 2.46 2.58
N ASP A 148 -24.71 2.53 3.83
CA ASP A 148 -25.45 3.66 4.41
C ASP A 148 -24.56 4.64 5.19
N ARG A 149 -23.23 4.43 5.16
CA ARG A 149 -22.25 5.25 5.86
C ARG A 149 -21.21 5.81 4.89
N PRO A 150 -20.47 6.86 5.27
CA PRO A 150 -19.29 7.28 4.52
C PRO A 150 -18.33 6.11 4.31
N PRO A 151 -17.54 6.09 3.21
CA PRO A 151 -16.49 5.10 3.02
C PRO A 151 -15.54 5.00 4.23
N ALA A 152 -15.16 3.79 4.58
CA ALA A 152 -14.24 3.57 5.69
C ALA A 152 -12.77 3.77 5.25
N PRO A 153 -11.99 4.65 5.92
CA PRO A 153 -10.57 4.81 5.61
C PRO A 153 -9.79 3.51 5.90
N PRO A 154 -9.04 2.97 4.94
CA PRO A 154 -8.25 1.74 5.13
C PRO A 154 -6.86 2.01 5.73
N LEU A 155 -6.74 2.99 6.62
CA LEU A 155 -5.46 3.56 7.04
C LEU A 155 -4.73 4.18 5.83
N ASN A 156 -3.39 4.12 5.80
CA ASN A 156 -2.57 4.51 4.64
C ASN A 156 -2.02 3.28 3.88
N LEU A 157 -2.75 2.17 3.92
CA LEU A 157 -2.24 0.90 3.40
C LEU A 157 -2.37 0.79 1.88
N ILE A 158 -3.34 1.47 1.27
CA ILE A 158 -3.65 1.29 -0.14
C ILE A 158 -2.94 2.32 -1.01
N GLY A 159 -3.05 3.61 -0.71
CA GLY A 159 -2.37 4.65 -1.48
C GLY A 159 -0.89 4.69 -1.19
N ASP A 160 -0.52 4.99 0.06
CA ASP A 160 0.88 5.18 0.43
C ASP A 160 1.70 3.88 0.28
N TYR A 161 1.24 2.78 0.90
CA TYR A 161 2.05 1.57 0.95
C TYR A 161 1.82 0.65 -0.25
N GLY A 162 0.60 0.24 -0.54
CA GLY A 162 0.30 -0.65 -1.67
C GLY A 162 0.56 -0.01 -3.02
N GLY A 163 -0.05 1.15 -3.27
CA GLY A 163 0.02 1.87 -4.54
C GLY A 163 1.31 2.66 -4.73
N GLY A 164 1.91 3.17 -3.65
CA GLY A 164 3.14 3.96 -3.70
C GLY A 164 4.39 3.11 -3.43
N ALA A 165 4.61 2.75 -2.17
CA ALA A 165 5.86 2.13 -1.73
C ALA A 165 6.15 0.80 -2.40
N MET A 166 5.16 -0.12 -2.45
CA MET A 166 5.34 -1.43 -3.09
C MET A 166 5.59 -1.31 -4.59
N MET A 167 4.93 -0.35 -5.28
CA MET A 167 5.17 -0.11 -6.70
C MET A 167 6.55 0.53 -6.92
N LEU A 168 6.98 1.43 -6.04
CA LEU A 168 8.34 1.98 -6.07
C LEU A 168 9.39 0.87 -5.93
N VAL A 169 9.26 0.01 -4.92
CA VAL A 169 10.19 -1.12 -4.71
C VAL A 169 10.22 -2.04 -5.92
N THR A 170 9.06 -2.41 -6.45
CA THR A 170 8.95 -3.29 -7.63
C THR A 170 9.62 -2.66 -8.85
N GLY A 171 9.34 -1.37 -9.11
CA GLY A 171 9.93 -0.63 -10.23
C GLY A 171 11.44 -0.47 -10.08
N VAL A 172 11.93 -0.12 -8.89
CA VAL A 172 13.38 0.02 -8.60
C VAL A 172 14.10 -1.32 -8.81
N LEU A 173 13.55 -2.43 -8.29
CA LEU A 173 14.15 -3.75 -8.47
C LEU A 173 14.20 -4.17 -9.94
N ALA A 174 13.13 -3.95 -10.69
CA ALA A 174 13.09 -4.22 -12.13
C ALA A 174 14.12 -3.37 -12.90
N ALA A 175 14.22 -2.08 -12.58
CA ALA A 175 15.18 -1.17 -13.20
C ALA A 175 16.64 -1.52 -12.82
N LEU A 176 16.91 -1.98 -11.60
CA LEU A 176 18.24 -2.46 -11.17
C LEU A 176 18.66 -3.72 -11.94
N ILE A 177 17.72 -4.64 -12.20
CA ILE A 177 18.01 -5.83 -13.03
C ILE A 177 18.38 -5.40 -14.46
N GLU A 178 17.63 -4.47 -15.04
CA GLU A 178 17.95 -3.93 -16.37
C GLU A 178 19.30 -3.19 -16.38
N ALA A 179 19.55 -2.32 -15.40
CA ALA A 179 20.79 -1.56 -15.31
C ALA A 179 22.04 -2.46 -15.23
N ARG A 180 21.97 -3.57 -14.52
CA ARG A 180 23.05 -4.57 -14.44
C ARG A 180 23.37 -5.23 -15.78
N THR A 181 22.41 -5.36 -16.67
CA THR A 181 22.59 -5.99 -17.97
C THR A 181 22.94 -5.01 -19.08
N THR A 182 22.40 -3.79 -18.99
CA THR A 182 22.52 -2.78 -20.06
C THR A 182 23.51 -1.66 -19.74
N GLY A 183 23.91 -1.50 -18.47
CA GLY A 183 24.66 -0.34 -17.99
C GLY A 183 23.84 0.95 -17.97
N ARG A 184 22.52 0.89 -18.09
CA ARG A 184 21.63 2.06 -18.13
C ARG A 184 20.55 1.96 -17.07
N GLY A 185 20.52 2.92 -16.18
CA GLY A 185 19.43 3.10 -15.22
C GLY A 185 18.17 3.69 -15.85
N ARG A 186 17.11 3.71 -15.05
CA ARG A 186 15.80 4.24 -15.43
C ARG A 186 15.25 5.19 -14.38
N VAL A 187 14.37 6.06 -14.80
CA VAL A 187 13.47 6.78 -13.89
C VAL A 187 12.22 5.92 -13.66
N VAL A 188 11.93 5.66 -12.40
CA VAL A 188 10.72 4.97 -11.96
C VAL A 188 9.79 6.01 -11.32
N ASP A 189 8.66 6.28 -11.94
CA ASP A 189 7.61 7.16 -11.41
C ASP A 189 6.48 6.30 -10.81
N ALA A 190 6.46 6.21 -9.49
CA ALA A 190 5.45 5.45 -8.75
C ALA A 190 4.37 6.41 -8.23
N ALA A 191 3.40 6.75 -9.07
CA ALA A 191 2.25 7.52 -8.63
C ALA A 191 1.30 6.67 -7.80
N MET A 192 0.95 7.13 -6.59
CA MET A 192 0.03 6.41 -5.70
C MET A 192 -1.35 6.19 -6.31
N THR A 193 -1.84 7.13 -7.12
CA THR A 193 -3.06 6.97 -7.90
C THR A 193 -2.98 5.82 -8.90
N ASP A 194 -1.87 5.71 -9.63
CA ASP A 194 -1.70 4.66 -10.64
C ASP A 194 -1.59 3.29 -9.99
N GLY A 195 -0.82 3.20 -8.89
CA GLY A 195 -0.70 1.97 -8.13
C GLY A 195 -2.02 1.55 -7.47
N ALA A 196 -2.79 2.49 -6.89
CA ALA A 196 -4.11 2.18 -6.34
C ALA A 196 -5.09 1.72 -7.44
N ALA A 197 -5.06 2.34 -8.62
CA ALA A 197 -5.86 1.91 -9.77
C ALA A 197 -5.46 0.51 -10.26
N LEU A 198 -4.16 0.19 -10.28
CA LEU A 198 -3.65 -1.14 -10.61
C LEU A 198 -4.15 -2.20 -9.61
N LEU A 199 -4.09 -1.91 -8.31
CA LEU A 199 -4.62 -2.80 -7.26
C LEU A 199 -6.12 -3.07 -7.42
N ALA A 200 -6.87 -2.11 -7.95
CA ALA A 200 -8.29 -2.24 -8.25
C ALA A 200 -8.61 -2.96 -9.56
N GLY A 201 -7.61 -3.44 -10.30
CA GLY A 201 -7.77 -4.02 -11.64
C GLY A 201 -8.81 -5.13 -11.73
N LEU A 202 -8.86 -6.04 -10.75
CA LEU A 202 -9.89 -7.09 -10.68
C LEU A 202 -11.31 -6.49 -10.58
N PHE A 203 -11.50 -5.50 -9.73
CA PHE A 203 -12.82 -4.87 -9.51
C PHE A 203 -13.27 -4.09 -10.73
N GLN A 204 -12.35 -3.43 -11.44
CA GLN A 204 -12.65 -2.76 -12.71
C GLN A 204 -13.03 -3.77 -13.81
N ALA A 205 -12.37 -4.92 -13.87
CA ALA A 205 -12.72 -6.00 -14.80
C ALA A 205 -14.11 -6.57 -14.51
N LEU A 206 -14.42 -6.85 -13.24
CA LEU A 206 -15.74 -7.32 -12.80
C LEU A 206 -16.85 -6.31 -13.12
N ARG A 207 -16.58 -5.01 -12.90
CA ARG A 207 -17.51 -3.92 -13.23
C ARG A 207 -17.77 -3.86 -14.74
N GLY A 208 -16.71 -3.95 -15.56
CA GLY A 208 -16.82 -3.96 -17.02
C GLY A 208 -17.64 -5.13 -17.57
N GLN A 209 -17.71 -6.24 -16.83
CA GLN A 209 -18.51 -7.43 -17.16
C GLN A 209 -19.91 -7.42 -16.53
N GLY A 210 -20.30 -6.34 -15.81
CA GLY A 210 -21.57 -6.30 -15.09
C GLY A 210 -21.65 -7.20 -13.86
N MET A 211 -20.53 -7.74 -13.39
CA MET A 211 -20.43 -8.64 -12.23
C MET A 211 -20.11 -7.88 -10.92
N TRP A 212 -19.93 -6.57 -10.98
CA TRP A 212 -19.71 -5.70 -9.84
C TRP A 212 -20.69 -4.53 -9.86
N SER A 213 -21.49 -4.42 -8.83
CA SER A 213 -22.41 -3.28 -8.61
C SER A 213 -21.63 -2.09 -8.06
N ASP A 214 -21.93 -0.88 -8.54
CA ASP A 214 -21.37 0.36 -7.99
C ASP A 214 -22.00 0.76 -6.64
N ARG A 215 -22.72 -0.16 -6.03
CA ARG A 215 -23.28 -0.04 -4.67
C ARG A 215 -22.38 -0.77 -3.68
N ARG A 216 -21.78 -0.03 -2.77
CA ARG A 216 -20.94 -0.57 -1.68
C ARG A 216 -21.73 -1.56 -0.83
N GLY A 217 -21.09 -2.63 -0.37
CA GLY A 217 -21.69 -3.66 0.46
C GLY A 217 -22.73 -4.53 -0.27
N ALA A 218 -22.66 -4.61 -1.60
CA ALA A 218 -23.54 -5.41 -2.43
C ALA A 218 -22.82 -6.46 -3.29
N ASN A 219 -21.52 -6.58 -3.13
CA ASN A 219 -20.67 -7.44 -3.95
C ASN A 219 -20.03 -8.57 -3.14
N LEU A 220 -19.33 -9.48 -3.83
CA LEU A 220 -18.74 -10.66 -3.22
C LEU A 220 -17.67 -10.33 -2.18
N LEU A 221 -16.81 -9.34 -2.45
CA LEU A 221 -15.60 -9.06 -1.66
C LEU A 221 -15.65 -7.75 -0.86
N ASP A 222 -16.76 -7.04 -0.89
CA ASP A 222 -16.95 -5.75 -0.21
C ASP A 222 -17.84 -5.85 1.07
N GLY A 223 -18.07 -7.09 1.54
CA GLY A 223 -18.93 -7.37 2.67
C GLY A 223 -20.42 -7.55 2.33
N GLY A 224 -20.81 -7.50 1.04
CA GLY A 224 -22.16 -7.81 0.59
C GLY A 224 -22.53 -9.27 0.76
N ALA A 225 -21.58 -10.18 0.46
CA ALA A 225 -21.78 -11.61 0.65
C ALA A 225 -21.80 -11.99 2.14
N PRO A 226 -22.82 -12.68 2.63
CA PRO A 226 -22.92 -13.09 4.04
C PRO A 226 -21.77 -13.96 4.52
N PHE A 227 -21.15 -14.68 3.62
CA PHE A 227 -20.02 -15.58 3.88
C PHE A 227 -18.65 -14.93 3.65
N TYR A 228 -18.60 -13.61 3.37
CA TYR A 228 -17.36 -12.84 3.24
C TYR A 228 -17.53 -11.46 3.90
N ARG A 229 -17.54 -11.43 5.23
CA ARG A 229 -17.66 -10.19 6.04
C ARG A 229 -17.37 -10.41 7.51
N CYS A 230 -17.35 -9.32 8.28
CA CYS A 230 -17.24 -9.35 9.74
C CYS A 230 -18.62 -9.36 10.41
N TYR A 231 -18.71 -10.04 11.56
CA TYR A 231 -19.89 -10.09 12.40
C TYR A 231 -19.56 -9.79 13.86
N THR A 232 -20.48 -9.13 14.56
CA THR A 232 -20.39 -8.89 16.00
C THR A 232 -20.84 -10.13 16.76
N CYS A 233 -20.06 -10.56 17.76
CA CYS A 233 -20.38 -11.65 18.65
C CYS A 233 -21.01 -11.17 19.96
N ARG A 234 -21.55 -12.12 20.74
CA ARG A 234 -22.26 -11.84 22.01
C ARG A 234 -21.43 -11.06 23.04
N ASP A 235 -20.13 -11.31 23.07
CA ASP A 235 -19.15 -10.68 23.96
C ASP A 235 -18.61 -9.34 23.47
N GLY A 236 -19.22 -8.77 22.42
CA GLY A 236 -18.83 -7.50 21.82
C GLY A 236 -17.60 -7.59 20.91
N GLY A 237 -16.95 -8.74 20.84
CA GLY A 237 -15.87 -8.99 19.90
C GLY A 237 -16.39 -9.24 18.48
N PHE A 238 -15.46 -9.31 17.52
CA PHE A 238 -15.77 -9.50 16.10
C PHE A 238 -15.19 -10.79 15.57
N VAL A 239 -15.84 -11.36 14.56
CA VAL A 239 -15.33 -12.48 13.79
C VAL A 239 -15.36 -12.14 12.30
N ALA A 240 -14.27 -12.40 11.60
CA ALA A 240 -14.20 -12.32 10.15
C ALA A 240 -14.55 -13.69 9.55
N VAL A 241 -15.48 -13.73 8.63
CA VAL A 241 -15.91 -14.91 7.89
C VAL A 241 -15.48 -14.75 6.43
N ALA A 242 -14.79 -15.77 5.88
CA ALA A 242 -14.30 -15.80 4.49
C ALA A 242 -14.45 -17.21 3.92
N ALA A 243 -15.70 -17.65 3.70
CA ALA A 243 -16.03 -19.01 3.24
C ALA A 243 -16.45 -19.00 1.76
N LEU A 244 -15.51 -18.63 0.85
CA LEU A 244 -15.79 -18.47 -0.57
C LEU A 244 -15.97 -19.79 -1.28
N GLU A 245 -15.14 -20.79 -0.99
CA GLU A 245 -15.21 -22.09 -1.65
C GLU A 245 -16.37 -22.93 -1.14
N PRO A 246 -17.04 -23.75 -2.00
CA PRO A 246 -18.21 -24.52 -1.61
C PRO A 246 -18.01 -25.40 -0.37
N ARG A 247 -16.84 -26.01 -0.22
CA ARG A 247 -16.52 -26.86 0.95
C ARG A 247 -16.47 -26.04 2.25
N PHE A 248 -15.93 -24.83 2.21
CA PHE A 248 -15.87 -23.96 3.38
C PHE A 248 -17.22 -23.33 3.69
N TYR A 249 -17.99 -23.03 2.65
CA TYR A 249 -19.37 -22.57 2.84
C TYR A 249 -20.24 -23.65 3.48
N ALA A 250 -20.13 -24.90 3.02
CA ALA A 250 -20.83 -26.04 3.62
C ALA A 250 -20.43 -26.21 5.10
N ALA A 251 -19.15 -26.09 5.44
CA ALA A 251 -18.66 -26.14 6.82
C ALA A 251 -19.18 -24.97 7.68
N LEU A 252 -19.25 -23.77 7.11
CA LEU A 252 -19.85 -22.60 7.77
C LEU A 252 -21.33 -22.85 8.08
N LEU A 253 -22.12 -23.34 7.12
CA LEU A 253 -23.53 -23.65 7.31
C LEU A 253 -23.73 -24.73 8.37
N ALA A 254 -22.93 -25.80 8.34
CA ALA A 254 -22.97 -26.86 9.36
C ALA A 254 -22.67 -26.31 10.77
N GLY A 255 -21.63 -25.46 10.92
CA GLY A 255 -21.30 -24.81 12.19
C GLY A 255 -22.33 -23.81 12.67
N LEU A 256 -23.14 -23.25 11.78
CA LEU A 256 -24.25 -22.37 12.10
C LEU A 256 -25.59 -23.13 12.22
N GLU A 257 -25.60 -24.45 12.01
CA GLU A 257 -26.79 -25.31 12.06
C GLU A 257 -27.85 -24.90 11.01
N ILE A 258 -27.38 -24.53 9.82
CA ILE A 258 -28.23 -24.11 8.70
C ILE A 258 -28.22 -25.21 7.62
N ARG A 259 -29.40 -25.60 7.16
CA ARG A 259 -29.53 -26.53 6.06
C ARG A 259 -29.11 -25.85 4.74
N PRO A 260 -28.30 -26.50 3.88
CA PRO A 260 -27.78 -25.89 2.64
C PRO A 260 -28.88 -25.36 1.70
N GLU A 261 -30.04 -26.06 1.64
CA GLU A 261 -31.16 -25.68 0.78
C GLU A 261 -31.80 -24.33 1.20
N ALA A 262 -31.65 -23.97 2.48
CA ALA A 262 -32.17 -22.71 3.06
C ALA A 262 -31.20 -21.54 2.90
N ALA A 263 -30.01 -21.75 2.29
CA ALA A 263 -28.96 -20.76 2.15
C ALA A 263 -28.12 -21.00 0.88
N PRO A 264 -28.69 -20.85 -0.31
CA PRO A 264 -27.94 -21.01 -1.56
C PRO A 264 -26.87 -19.91 -1.66
N GLN A 265 -25.60 -20.32 -1.84
CA GLN A 265 -24.43 -19.43 -1.77
C GLN A 265 -24.47 -18.30 -2.79
N HIS A 266 -24.92 -18.58 -4.01
CA HIS A 266 -24.84 -17.64 -5.13
C HIS A 266 -26.15 -16.91 -5.42
N ASP A 267 -27.16 -17.06 -4.56
CA ASP A 267 -28.39 -16.28 -4.63
C ASP A 267 -28.17 -14.88 -4.02
N MET A 268 -27.67 -13.95 -4.83
CA MET A 268 -27.40 -12.57 -4.41
C MET A 268 -28.68 -11.86 -3.92
N GLY A 269 -29.85 -12.22 -4.44
CA GLY A 269 -31.13 -11.66 -3.99
C GLY A 269 -31.48 -12.06 -2.56
N GLY A 270 -31.09 -13.25 -2.14
CA GLY A 270 -31.25 -13.78 -0.78
C GLY A 270 -30.19 -13.31 0.23
N TRP A 271 -29.08 -12.71 -0.21
CA TRP A 271 -27.98 -12.30 0.68
C TRP A 271 -28.38 -11.37 1.82
N PRO A 272 -29.23 -10.34 1.64
CA PRO A 272 -29.64 -9.48 2.76
C PRO A 272 -30.33 -10.24 3.91
N ALA A 273 -31.24 -11.16 3.57
CA ALA A 273 -31.92 -11.98 4.56
C ALA A 273 -30.96 -12.97 5.24
N LEU A 274 -30.08 -13.58 4.47
CA LEU A 274 -29.06 -14.50 4.98
C LEU A 274 -28.04 -13.79 5.86
N HIS A 275 -27.66 -12.57 5.51
CA HIS A 275 -26.80 -11.70 6.34
C HIS A 275 -27.44 -11.43 7.71
N ALA A 276 -28.73 -11.01 7.74
CA ALA A 276 -29.44 -10.77 8.98
C ALA A 276 -29.49 -12.04 9.86
N ARG A 277 -29.73 -13.20 9.24
CA ARG A 277 -29.72 -14.49 9.93
C ARG A 277 -28.35 -14.86 10.51
N PHE A 278 -27.27 -14.67 9.75
CA PHE A 278 -25.90 -14.92 10.23
C PHE A 278 -25.54 -13.97 11.36
N ALA A 279 -25.89 -12.68 11.24
CA ALA A 279 -25.67 -11.68 12.28
C ALA A 279 -26.34 -12.07 13.60
N ASP A 280 -27.61 -12.52 13.56
CA ASP A 280 -28.32 -12.99 14.74
C ASP A 280 -27.69 -14.24 15.37
N LEU A 281 -27.22 -15.19 14.54
CA LEU A 281 -26.55 -16.40 15.03
C LEU A 281 -25.19 -16.11 15.67
N PHE A 282 -24.39 -15.18 15.11
CA PHE A 282 -23.12 -14.77 15.69
C PHE A 282 -23.31 -13.95 16.96
N ALA A 283 -24.34 -13.08 17.03
CA ALA A 283 -24.67 -12.30 18.22
C ALA A 283 -25.05 -13.15 19.44
N ARG A 284 -25.38 -14.41 19.24
CA ARG A 284 -25.66 -15.37 20.34
C ARG A 284 -24.43 -16.13 20.83
N ARG A 285 -23.29 -16.03 20.15
CA ARG A 285 -22.07 -16.82 20.39
C ARG A 285 -20.89 -15.92 20.77
N ALA A 286 -20.07 -16.34 21.69
CA ALA A 286 -18.81 -15.64 21.99
C ALA A 286 -17.77 -15.88 20.88
N VAL A 287 -16.83 -14.97 20.71
CA VAL A 287 -15.74 -15.10 19.73
C VAL A 287 -14.97 -16.42 19.92
N SER A 288 -14.69 -16.80 21.18
CA SER A 288 -14.00 -18.05 21.49
C SER A 288 -14.73 -19.30 20.99
N TYR A 289 -16.06 -19.31 21.07
CA TYR A 289 -16.86 -20.42 20.54
C TYR A 289 -16.77 -20.51 19.02
N THR A 290 -16.95 -19.38 18.32
CA THR A 290 -16.83 -19.35 16.87
C THR A 290 -15.43 -19.75 16.39
N HIS A 291 -14.40 -19.45 17.19
CA HIS A 291 -13.01 -19.79 16.86
C HIS A 291 -12.74 -21.30 16.88
N LEU A 292 -13.45 -22.05 17.70
CA LEU A 292 -13.28 -23.51 17.80
C LEU A 292 -14.10 -24.31 16.78
N THR A 293 -15.16 -23.75 16.25
CA THR A 293 -16.17 -24.50 15.48
C THR A 293 -16.22 -24.22 13.98
N LEU A 294 -15.57 -23.14 13.52
CA LEU A 294 -15.61 -22.74 12.10
C LEU A 294 -14.21 -22.74 11.48
N PRO A 295 -13.95 -23.52 10.42
CA PRO A 295 -12.59 -23.75 9.87
C PRO A 295 -12.02 -22.56 9.06
N THR A 296 -12.81 -21.50 8.79
CA THR A 296 -12.42 -20.37 7.92
C THR A 296 -12.64 -19.02 8.59
N LYS A 297 -11.99 -18.78 9.72
CA LYS A 297 -12.17 -17.57 10.51
C LYS A 297 -10.89 -17.06 11.16
N ALA A 298 -10.88 -15.76 11.41
CA ALA A 298 -9.97 -15.10 12.33
C ALA A 298 -10.76 -14.26 13.34
N SER A 299 -10.30 -14.19 14.59
CA SER A 299 -10.74 -13.16 15.52
C SER A 299 -10.13 -11.82 15.11
N VAL A 300 -10.91 -10.77 15.14
CA VAL A 300 -10.51 -9.40 14.78
C VAL A 300 -10.48 -8.56 16.04
#